data_20f0f1451071e9dc8f959a96cac79ef2
#
_entry.id   20f0f1451071e9dc8f959a96cac79ef2
#
_cell.length_a   1.000
_cell.length_b   1.000
_cell.length_c   1.000
_cell.angle_alpha   90.00
_cell.angle_beta   90.00
_cell.angle_gamma   90.00
#
_symmetry.space_group_name_H-M   'P 1'
#
loop_
_entity.id
_entity.type
_entity.pdbx_description
1 polymer ?
#
loop_
_entity_poly.entity_id
_entity_poly.type
_entity_poly.pdbx_seq_one_letter_code
_entity_poly.pdbx_strand_id
1 'polypeptide(L)'
;MSIKIVSDSSSNVFHVEGVNYTTVPMKVIAGEREFIDTPELDLQDMVETLKNHKGKSGSSCPNVQEWLEAFGDADCVFGLTITKHLSGSYNAAQQAAQAQREANQQIISEHGQDHSIYTKQYLLS
;
A
#
# COMPACT_ATOMS: atom_id res chain seq x y z
N MET A 1 2.77 -9.27 -20.58
CA MET A 1 2.99 -8.13 -19.66
C MET A 1 1.92 -8.13 -18.59
N SER A 2 2.31 -8.21 -17.35
CA SER A 2 1.36 -8.17 -16.24
C SER A 2 1.21 -6.73 -15.71
N ILE A 3 -0.02 -6.34 -15.44
CA ILE A 3 -0.36 -5.03 -14.89
C ILE A 3 -1.08 -5.24 -13.58
N LYS A 4 -0.67 -4.51 -12.55
CA LYS A 4 -1.27 -4.59 -11.23
C LYS A 4 -1.65 -3.20 -10.75
N ILE A 5 -2.80 -3.09 -10.10
CA ILE A 5 -3.23 -1.87 -9.42
C ILE A 5 -3.16 -2.13 -7.92
N VAL A 6 -2.46 -1.26 -7.22
CA VAL A 6 -2.32 -1.30 -5.76
C VAL A 6 -2.82 0.01 -5.19
N SER A 7 -3.76 -0.05 -4.26
CA SER A 7 -4.33 1.13 -3.62
C SER A 7 -4.23 0.99 -2.11
N ASP A 8 -4.04 2.10 -1.39
CA ASP A 8 -4.27 2.04 0.04
C ASP A 8 -5.77 1.91 0.33
N SER A 9 -6.13 1.46 1.53
CA SER A 9 -7.52 1.16 1.85
C SER A 9 -8.41 2.40 1.98
N SER A 10 -7.83 3.60 1.91
CA SER A 10 -8.61 4.84 1.92
C SER A 10 -9.53 4.98 0.71
N SER A 11 -9.26 4.24 -0.37
CA SER A 11 -10.14 4.17 -1.54
C SER A 11 -11.48 3.51 -1.22
N ASN A 12 -11.54 2.72 -0.15
CA ASN A 12 -12.70 1.91 0.23
C ASN A 12 -13.12 0.90 -0.85
N VAL A 13 -12.18 0.52 -1.71
CA VAL A 13 -12.37 -0.52 -2.73
C VAL A 13 -11.38 -1.63 -2.44
N PHE A 14 -11.89 -2.83 -2.16
CA PHE A 14 -11.06 -3.98 -1.78
C PHE A 14 -10.95 -5.02 -2.90
N HIS A 15 -11.83 -4.96 -3.88
CA HIS A 15 -11.84 -5.88 -5.00
C HIS A 15 -12.35 -5.19 -6.26
N VAL A 16 -11.70 -5.49 -7.39
CA VAL A 16 -12.14 -5.05 -8.72
C VAL A 16 -12.16 -6.27 -9.62
N GLU A 17 -13.34 -6.61 -10.13
CA GLU A 17 -13.51 -7.78 -10.99
C GLU A 17 -12.74 -7.63 -12.29
N GLY A 18 -12.05 -8.70 -12.70
CA GLY A 18 -11.30 -8.74 -13.94
C GLY A 18 -9.98 -7.99 -13.93
N VAL A 19 -9.57 -7.45 -12.77
CA VAL A 19 -8.34 -6.68 -12.63
C VAL A 19 -7.48 -7.28 -11.52
N ASN A 20 -6.18 -7.33 -11.75
CA ASN A 20 -5.23 -7.68 -10.69
C ASN A 20 -5.08 -6.48 -9.75
N TYR A 21 -5.82 -6.53 -8.66
CA TYR A 21 -5.98 -5.41 -7.73
C TYR A 21 -5.69 -5.89 -6.31
N THR A 22 -4.93 -5.09 -5.57
CA THR A 22 -4.59 -5.37 -4.16
C THR A 22 -4.68 -4.08 -3.37
N THR A 23 -5.14 -4.17 -2.12
CA THR A 23 -5.10 -3.03 -1.20
C THR A 23 -3.97 -3.19 -0.19
N VAL A 24 -3.44 -2.04 0.24
CA VAL A 24 -2.51 -1.95 1.36
C VAL A 24 -3.27 -1.27 2.50
N PRO A 25 -3.47 -1.94 3.65
CA PRO A 25 -4.40 -1.43 4.64
C PRO A 25 -3.86 -0.27 5.45
N MET A 26 -4.70 0.74 5.64
CA MET A 26 -4.54 1.75 6.67
C MET A 26 -4.90 1.13 8.03
N LYS A 27 -4.47 1.76 9.11
CA LYS A 27 -4.75 1.28 10.46
C LYS A 27 -5.33 2.41 11.30
N VAL A 28 -6.25 2.05 12.18
CA VAL A 28 -6.78 2.96 13.20
C VAL A 28 -6.28 2.49 14.55
N ILE A 29 -5.75 3.40 15.34
CA ILE A 29 -5.12 3.10 16.61
C ILE A 29 -5.88 3.80 17.75
N ALA A 30 -6.33 3.02 18.71
CA ALA A 30 -6.99 3.52 19.93
C ALA A 30 -6.29 2.92 21.16
N GLY A 31 -5.36 3.68 21.74
CA GLY A 31 -4.52 3.18 22.82
C GLY A 31 -3.62 2.05 22.36
N GLU A 32 -3.78 0.88 22.97
CA GLU A 32 -3.02 -0.32 22.59
C GLU A 32 -3.71 -1.16 21.51
N ARG A 33 -4.95 -0.82 21.15
CA ARG A 33 -5.69 -1.55 20.12
C ARG A 33 -5.43 -0.98 18.75
N GLU A 34 -5.25 -1.87 17.79
CA GLU A 34 -4.98 -1.56 16.40
C GLU A 34 -6.03 -2.24 15.53
N PHE A 35 -6.68 -1.46 14.68
CA PHE A 35 -7.69 -1.95 13.74
C PHE A 35 -7.16 -1.82 12.32
N ILE A 36 -7.06 -2.95 11.63
CA ILE A 36 -6.53 -3.01 10.26
C ILE A 36 -7.70 -2.90 9.29
N ASP A 37 -7.63 -1.95 8.37
CA ASP A 37 -8.71 -1.66 7.42
C ASP A 37 -8.71 -2.67 6.27
N THR A 38 -9.31 -3.81 6.53
CA THR A 38 -9.50 -4.91 5.59
C THR A 38 -10.98 -5.28 5.53
N PRO A 39 -11.41 -6.10 4.54
CA PRO A 39 -12.80 -6.58 4.49
C PRO A 39 -13.24 -7.36 5.73
N GLU A 40 -12.31 -7.94 6.47
CA GLU A 40 -12.58 -8.72 7.67
C GLU A 40 -12.70 -7.87 8.93
N LEU A 41 -12.49 -6.56 8.84
CA LEU A 41 -12.57 -5.66 9.98
C LEU A 41 -13.97 -5.63 10.60
N ASP A 42 -14.03 -5.82 11.92
CA ASP A 42 -15.26 -5.62 12.68
C ASP A 42 -15.46 -4.12 12.94
N LEU A 43 -16.21 -3.47 12.06
CA LEU A 43 -16.49 -2.04 12.14
C LEU A 43 -17.22 -1.65 13.42
N GLN A 44 -18.14 -2.50 13.90
CA GLN A 44 -18.88 -2.20 15.10
C GLN A 44 -17.98 -2.17 16.33
N ASP A 45 -17.08 -3.14 16.46
CA ASP A 45 -16.10 -3.19 17.53
C ASP A 45 -15.18 -1.96 17.49
N MET A 46 -14.73 -1.58 16.31
CA MET A 46 -13.88 -0.39 16.14
C MET A 46 -14.62 0.87 16.58
N VAL A 47 -15.85 1.07 16.13
CA VAL A 47 -16.64 2.25 16.48
C VAL A 47 -16.92 2.32 17.98
N GLU A 48 -17.29 1.21 18.60
CA GLU A 48 -17.53 1.16 20.05
C GLU A 48 -16.26 1.44 20.84
N THR A 49 -15.13 0.88 20.41
CA THR A 49 -13.83 1.13 21.06
C THR A 49 -13.46 2.60 20.96
N LEU A 50 -13.61 3.23 19.81
CA LEU A 50 -13.30 4.65 19.62
C LEU A 50 -14.21 5.55 20.46
N LYS A 51 -15.51 5.23 20.57
CA LYS A 51 -16.45 5.99 21.38
C LYS A 51 -16.09 5.96 22.88
N ASN A 52 -15.60 4.82 23.34
CA ASN A 52 -15.30 4.60 24.77
C ASN A 52 -13.86 4.91 25.14
N HIS A 53 -13.01 5.17 24.14
CA HIS A 53 -11.60 5.47 24.37
C HIS A 53 -11.42 6.90 24.87
N LYS A 54 -10.80 7.06 26.04
CA LYS A 54 -10.61 8.36 26.68
C LYS A 54 -9.28 9.02 26.37
N GLY A 55 -8.40 8.35 25.66
CA GLY A 55 -7.10 8.88 25.25
C GLY A 55 -7.10 9.32 23.81
N LYS A 56 -5.90 9.58 23.28
CA LYS A 56 -5.74 9.91 21.87
C LYS A 56 -5.96 8.68 21.00
N SER A 57 -6.65 8.88 19.90
CA SER A 57 -6.74 7.92 18.81
C SER A 57 -6.06 8.52 17.58
N GLY A 58 -5.67 7.67 16.65
CA GLY A 58 -5.01 8.12 15.44
C GLY A 58 -5.13 7.10 14.32
N SER A 59 -4.49 7.41 13.22
CA SER A 59 -4.38 6.49 12.09
C SER A 59 -2.92 6.34 11.70
N SER A 60 -2.61 5.22 11.06
CA SER A 60 -1.28 4.94 10.53
C SER A 60 -1.41 4.53 9.08
N CYS A 61 -0.59 5.11 8.22
CA CYS A 61 -0.51 4.71 6.83
C CYS A 61 0.34 3.44 6.67
N PRO A 62 0.20 2.71 5.55
CA PRO A 62 1.06 1.58 5.26
C PRO A 62 2.53 1.99 5.20
N ASN A 63 3.41 1.11 5.66
CA ASN A 63 4.84 1.35 5.60
C ASN A 63 5.44 0.92 4.25
N VAL A 64 6.72 1.22 4.04
CA VAL A 64 7.44 0.91 2.81
C VAL A 64 7.41 -0.58 2.49
N GLN A 65 7.61 -1.43 3.49
CA GLN A 65 7.63 -2.88 3.29
C GLN A 65 6.26 -3.42 2.86
N GLU A 66 5.20 -2.90 3.44
CA GLU A 66 3.83 -3.28 3.05
C GLU A 66 3.55 -2.94 1.59
N TRP A 67 3.98 -1.77 1.12
CA TRP A 67 3.87 -1.39 -0.28
C TRP A 67 4.70 -2.29 -1.19
N LEU A 68 5.95 -2.60 -0.81
CA LEU A 68 6.81 -3.50 -1.59
C LEU A 68 6.19 -4.88 -1.76
N GLU A 69 5.65 -5.44 -0.70
CA GLU A 69 4.97 -6.74 -0.75
C GLU A 69 3.75 -6.69 -1.66
N ALA A 70 2.97 -5.61 -1.61
CA ALA A 70 1.80 -5.43 -2.44
C ALA A 70 2.15 -5.27 -3.92
N PHE A 71 3.25 -4.58 -4.24
CA PHE A 71 3.70 -4.43 -5.62
C PHE A 71 4.05 -5.79 -6.25
N GLY A 72 4.68 -6.66 -5.48
CA GLY A 72 5.04 -7.99 -5.98
C GLY A 72 6.00 -7.92 -7.17
N ASP A 73 5.80 -8.82 -8.12
CA ASP A 73 6.65 -8.98 -9.30
C ASP A 73 5.97 -8.62 -10.63
N ALA A 74 4.87 -7.88 -10.58
CA ALA A 74 4.18 -7.43 -11.79
C ALA A 74 5.08 -6.53 -12.65
N ASP A 75 4.93 -6.64 -13.97
CA ASP A 75 5.73 -5.83 -14.91
C ASP A 75 5.43 -4.35 -14.81
N CYS A 76 4.18 -4.01 -14.53
CA CYS A 76 3.74 -2.63 -14.40
C CYS A 76 2.79 -2.52 -13.20
N VAL A 77 3.05 -1.55 -12.32
CA VAL A 77 2.24 -1.32 -11.13
C VAL A 77 1.75 0.11 -11.12
N PHE A 78 0.44 0.29 -10.93
CA PHE A 78 -0.17 1.59 -10.66
C PHE A 78 -0.50 1.66 -9.17
N GLY A 79 0.18 2.55 -8.45
CA GLY A 79 -0.06 2.79 -7.04
C GLY A 79 -0.99 3.99 -6.83
N LEU A 80 -2.07 3.76 -6.11
CA LEU A 80 -3.04 4.80 -5.78
C LEU A 80 -3.00 5.07 -4.29
N THR A 81 -2.81 6.32 -3.91
CA THR A 81 -2.77 6.70 -2.51
C THR A 81 -3.76 7.82 -2.21
N ILE A 82 -4.11 7.95 -0.94
CA ILE A 82 -4.77 9.17 -0.46
C ILE A 82 -3.87 10.38 -0.76
N THR A 83 -4.46 11.55 -0.90
CA THR A 83 -3.75 12.78 -1.26
C THR A 83 -2.45 12.94 -0.49
N LYS A 84 -1.37 13.16 -1.20
CA LYS A 84 0.00 13.19 -0.64
C LYS A 84 0.20 14.23 0.47
N HIS A 85 -0.60 15.29 0.47
CA HIS A 85 -0.49 16.34 1.48
C HIS A 85 -1.23 16.00 2.79
N LEU A 86 -2.04 14.94 2.82
CA LEU A 86 -2.84 14.54 3.97
C LEU A 86 -2.30 13.32 4.70
N SER A 87 -1.38 12.58 4.10
CA SER A 87 -0.93 11.30 4.66
C SER A 87 0.48 10.96 4.20
N GLY A 88 1.18 10.20 5.01
CA GLY A 88 2.47 9.61 4.65
C GLY A 88 2.39 8.44 3.67
N SER A 89 1.21 8.00 3.28
CA SER A 89 1.01 6.86 2.40
C SER A 89 1.70 7.05 1.04
N TYR A 90 1.54 8.22 0.43
CA TYR A 90 2.21 8.53 -0.84
C TYR A 90 3.74 8.46 -0.70
N ASN A 91 4.29 9.04 0.36
CA ASN A 91 5.74 9.02 0.58
C ASN A 91 6.26 7.60 0.78
N ALA A 92 5.55 6.77 1.53
CA ALA A 92 5.91 5.37 1.74
C ALA A 92 5.86 4.59 0.42
N ALA A 93 4.82 4.78 -0.37
CA ALA A 93 4.68 4.15 -1.69
C ALA A 93 5.78 4.60 -2.65
N GLN A 94 6.14 5.88 -2.63
CA GLN A 94 7.22 6.43 -3.44
C GLN A 94 8.57 5.82 -3.07
N GLN A 95 8.85 5.70 -1.78
CA GLN A 95 10.09 5.06 -1.31
C GLN A 95 10.13 3.58 -1.71
N ALA A 96 9.01 2.88 -1.62
CA ALA A 96 8.92 1.49 -2.05
C ALA A 96 9.19 1.36 -3.56
N ALA A 97 8.60 2.22 -4.37
CA ALA A 97 8.81 2.22 -5.82
C ALA A 97 10.28 2.50 -6.17
N GLN A 98 10.91 3.43 -5.48
CA GLN A 98 12.33 3.73 -5.69
C GLN A 98 13.22 2.54 -5.28
N ALA A 99 12.96 1.92 -4.14
CA ALA A 99 13.72 0.76 -3.68
C ALA A 99 13.62 -0.39 -4.68
N GLN A 100 12.46 -0.62 -5.26
CA GLN A 100 12.26 -1.66 -6.26
C GLN A 100 13.01 -1.36 -7.56
N ARG A 101 13.02 -0.09 -8.00
CA ARG A 101 13.77 0.33 -9.17
C ARG A 101 15.27 0.16 -8.97
N GLU A 102 15.80 0.52 -7.80
CA GLU A 102 17.22 0.34 -7.48
C GLU A 102 17.61 -1.13 -7.46
N ALA A 103 16.79 -2.00 -6.88
CA ALA A 103 17.02 -3.44 -6.88
C ALA A 103 17.04 -3.99 -8.31
N ASN A 104 16.10 -3.56 -9.16
CA ASN A 104 16.08 -3.96 -10.57
C ASN A 104 17.32 -3.49 -11.32
N GLN A 105 17.78 -2.28 -11.09
CA GLN A 105 19.01 -1.75 -11.70
C GLN A 105 20.24 -2.54 -11.28
N GLN A 106 20.31 -2.94 -10.02
CA GLN A 106 21.41 -3.77 -9.54
C GLN A 106 21.42 -5.13 -10.23
N ILE A 107 20.28 -5.78 -10.37
CA ILE A 107 20.16 -7.06 -11.07
C ILE A 107 20.63 -6.91 -12.53
N ILE A 108 20.27 -5.83 -13.20
CA ILE A 108 20.70 -5.55 -14.57
C ILE A 108 22.22 -5.39 -14.65
N SER A 109 22.83 -4.67 -13.73
CA SER A 109 24.27 -4.46 -13.72
C SER A 109 25.04 -5.75 -13.47
N GLU A 110 24.46 -6.68 -12.69
CA GLU A 110 25.08 -7.96 -12.36
C GLU A 110 24.88 -9.03 -13.44
N HIS A 111 23.73 -9.04 -14.10
CA HIS A 111 23.29 -10.12 -14.99
C HIS A 111 23.07 -9.72 -16.45
N GLY A 112 23.34 -8.44 -16.78
CA GLY A 112 23.10 -7.93 -18.12
C GLY A 112 21.66 -7.49 -18.34
N GLN A 113 21.30 -7.22 -19.60
CA GLN A 113 19.97 -6.70 -19.94
C GLN A 113 18.95 -7.82 -20.07
N ASP A 114 18.26 -8.13 -18.99
CA ASP A 114 17.06 -8.95 -19.03
C ASP A 114 15.85 -8.06 -18.75
N HIS A 115 15.08 -7.76 -19.80
CA HIS A 115 13.91 -6.89 -19.69
C HIS A 115 12.77 -7.49 -18.86
N SER A 116 12.80 -8.79 -18.59
CA SER A 116 11.76 -9.46 -17.82
C SER A 116 11.74 -9.08 -16.35
N ILE A 117 12.83 -8.47 -15.83
CA ILE A 117 12.96 -8.10 -14.43
C ILE A 117 12.58 -6.64 -14.13
N TYR A 118 12.18 -5.87 -15.13
CA TYR A 118 11.76 -4.49 -14.93
C TYR A 118 10.33 -4.43 -14.40
N THR A 119 10.15 -3.76 -13.29
CA THR A 119 8.83 -3.33 -12.84
C THR A 119 8.73 -1.83 -12.99
N LYS A 120 7.71 -1.37 -13.70
CA LYS A 120 7.41 0.06 -13.81
C LYS A 120 6.34 0.43 -12.79
N GLN A 121 6.59 1.48 -12.02
CA GLN A 121 5.67 1.98 -11.03
C GLN A 121 5.17 3.36 -11.42
N TYR A 122 3.87 3.57 -11.32
CA TYR A 122 3.22 4.85 -11.51
C TYR A 122 2.42 5.16 -10.26
N LEU A 123 2.75 6.28 -9.59
CA LEU A 123 2.09 6.66 -8.35
C LEU A 123 1.12 7.81 -8.62
N LEU A 124 -0.09 7.64 -8.13
CA LEU A 124 -1.15 8.63 -8.24
C LEU A 124 -1.69 8.95 -6.84
N SER A 125 -1.91 10.21 -6.58
CA SER A 125 -2.46 10.63 -5.30
C SER A 125 -3.69 11.52 -5.46
#